data_bf87bd8c92763b02a79092186a386358
#
_entry.id   bf87bd8c92763b02a79092186a386358
#
_cell.length_a   1.000
_cell.length_b   1.000
_cell.length_c   1.000
_cell.angle_alpha   90.00
_cell.angle_beta   90.00
_cell.angle_gamma   90.00
#
_symmetry.space_group_name_H-M   'P 1'
#
loop_
_entity.id
_entity.type
_entity.pdbx_description
1 polymer ?
#
loop_
_entity_poly.entity_id
_entity_poly.type
_entity_poly.pdbx_seq_one_letter_code
_entity_poly.pdbx_strand_id
1 'polypeptide(L)'
;MKTELLVMLAALMLSVSGCKVSLCEDAELIEPSENIVKAKYPQAAFDKVENHVVGNIQLVQSNESRVTLSAPENYIDFFEFKNEDGTLDIRFKKDNVNIFAENVTIIIYTPKLSKVKNSGASDVRMDSLKTDEIEIQNSGVGSFNMANIRARKVDVTCSGVGSITLRGQADEAEYSCSGVGSINAKELKAREVDASITGVGGVDCFASEFIKGRVTGVGGLKYGGHPERKDLHHSMTGGISEL
;
A
#
# COMPACT_ATOMS: atom_id res chain seq x y z
N MET A 1 8.40 -26.40 43.30
CA MET A 1 8.05 -25.12 42.64
C MET A 1 8.66 -24.90 41.25
N LYS A 2 9.87 -25.38 40.95
CA LYS A 2 10.46 -25.23 39.60
C LYS A 2 9.92 -26.23 38.55
N THR A 3 9.50 -27.42 38.97
CA THR A 3 8.95 -28.47 38.11
C THR A 3 7.51 -28.21 37.67
N GLU A 4 6.67 -27.61 38.50
CA GLU A 4 5.30 -27.23 38.19
C GLU A 4 5.23 -26.10 37.15
N LEU A 5 6.17 -25.14 37.20
CA LEU A 5 6.25 -24.04 36.26
C LEU A 5 6.68 -24.51 34.85
N LEU A 6 7.53 -25.55 34.79
CA LEU A 6 7.99 -26.11 33.52
C LEU A 6 6.87 -26.89 32.79
N VAL A 7 6.03 -27.59 33.56
CA VAL A 7 4.88 -28.33 33.01
C VAL A 7 3.80 -27.39 32.54
N MET A 8 3.55 -26.26 33.20
CA MET A 8 2.63 -25.21 32.73
C MET A 8 3.11 -24.51 31.44
N LEU A 9 4.42 -24.29 31.32
CA LEU A 9 4.99 -23.68 30.10
C LEU A 9 4.94 -24.66 28.90
N ALA A 10 5.11 -25.97 29.14
CA ALA A 10 4.98 -26.99 28.12
C ALA A 10 3.52 -27.21 27.67
N ALA A 11 2.54 -27.06 28.59
CA ALA A 11 1.13 -27.16 28.26
C ALA A 11 0.63 -25.94 27.45
N LEU A 12 1.24 -24.77 27.63
CA LEU A 12 0.89 -23.56 26.85
C LEU A 12 1.40 -23.62 25.40
N MET A 13 2.46 -24.41 25.14
CA MET A 13 2.96 -24.61 23.76
C MET A 13 2.19 -25.66 22.95
N LEU A 14 1.35 -26.48 23.58
CA LEU A 14 0.55 -27.50 22.92
C LEU A 14 -0.85 -27.01 22.47
N SER A 15 -1.26 -25.81 22.87
CA SER A 15 -2.56 -25.24 22.46
C SER A 15 -2.52 -24.39 21.19
N VAL A 16 -1.36 -24.25 20.53
CA VAL A 16 -1.22 -23.53 19.25
C VAL A 16 -1.37 -24.46 18.03
N SER A 17 -1.65 -25.76 18.25
CA SER A 17 -1.80 -26.76 17.19
C SER A 17 -3.24 -26.81 16.59
N GLY A 18 -3.86 -25.67 16.33
CA GLY A 18 -5.24 -25.67 15.84
C GLY A 18 -5.58 -24.63 14.75
N CYS A 19 -4.70 -23.70 14.46
CA CYS A 19 -4.84 -22.93 13.23
C CYS A 19 -4.17 -23.69 12.09
N LYS A 20 -4.93 -24.53 11.38
CA LYS A 20 -4.61 -24.82 9.98
C LYS A 20 -4.66 -23.46 9.28
N VAL A 21 -3.51 -22.82 9.14
CA VAL A 21 -3.30 -21.86 8.07
C VAL A 21 -3.44 -22.69 6.81
N SER A 22 -4.60 -22.65 6.20
CA SER A 22 -4.80 -23.13 4.84
C SER A 22 -4.06 -22.13 3.95
N LEU A 23 -2.75 -22.24 3.93
CA LEU A 23 -1.97 -21.82 2.79
C LEU A 23 -2.53 -22.63 1.64
N CYS A 24 -2.84 -22.01 0.51
CA CYS A 24 -3.38 -22.62 -0.68
C CYS A 24 -2.60 -23.90 -1.00
N GLU A 25 -3.14 -25.05 -0.57
CA GLU A 25 -2.42 -26.33 -0.53
C GLU A 25 -2.26 -26.95 -1.93
N ASP A 26 -2.79 -26.28 -3.01
CA ASP A 26 -2.86 -26.85 -4.35
C ASP A 26 -2.39 -25.93 -5.49
N ALA A 27 -1.80 -24.77 -5.21
CA ALA A 27 -1.28 -23.90 -6.28
C ALA A 27 0.19 -24.24 -6.58
N GLU A 28 0.42 -25.07 -7.60
CA GLU A 28 1.76 -25.33 -8.12
C GLU A 28 2.41 -24.02 -8.58
N LEU A 29 3.66 -23.78 -8.16
CA LEU A 29 4.44 -22.64 -8.61
C LEU A 29 4.78 -22.80 -10.09
N ILE A 30 4.35 -21.85 -10.89
CA ILE A 30 4.57 -21.86 -12.34
C ILE A 30 5.90 -21.23 -12.64
N GLU A 31 6.84 -22.02 -13.18
CA GLU A 31 8.15 -21.52 -13.59
C GLU A 31 8.03 -20.53 -14.75
N PRO A 32 8.81 -19.43 -14.76
CA PRO A 32 8.78 -18.46 -15.83
C PRO A 32 9.46 -19.00 -17.08
N SER A 33 8.89 -18.72 -18.27
CA SER A 33 9.61 -18.92 -19.53
C SER A 33 10.77 -17.93 -19.66
N GLU A 34 11.82 -18.28 -20.39
CA GLU A 34 12.98 -17.40 -20.60
C GLU A 34 12.63 -16.15 -21.43
N ASN A 35 11.62 -16.25 -22.28
CA ASN A 35 11.21 -15.18 -23.18
C ASN A 35 10.31 -14.18 -22.43
N ILE A 36 10.78 -12.93 -22.26
CA ILE A 36 10.00 -11.82 -21.70
C ILE A 36 9.34 -11.07 -22.84
N VAL A 37 8.02 -10.98 -22.80
CA VAL A 37 7.22 -10.29 -23.81
C VAL A 37 6.52 -9.06 -23.23
N LYS A 38 6.15 -8.13 -24.09
CA LYS A 38 5.38 -6.93 -23.74
C LYS A 38 4.05 -6.95 -24.48
N ALA A 39 2.97 -7.05 -23.72
CA ALA A 39 1.61 -6.96 -24.21
C ALA A 39 0.99 -5.59 -23.86
N LYS A 40 0.24 -5.00 -24.80
CA LYS A 40 -0.43 -3.70 -24.62
C LYS A 40 -1.94 -3.91 -24.61
N TYR A 41 -2.60 -3.30 -23.62
CA TYR A 41 -4.04 -3.37 -23.45
C TYR A 41 -4.60 -1.93 -23.47
N PRO A 42 -5.11 -1.44 -24.61
CA PRO A 42 -5.82 -0.16 -24.66
C PRO A 42 -7.02 -0.19 -23.71
N GLN A 43 -7.25 0.92 -23.01
CA GLN A 43 -8.34 1.04 -22.05
C GLN A 43 -9.22 2.25 -22.38
N ALA A 44 -10.50 2.22 -22.04
CA ALA A 44 -11.31 3.42 -21.90
C ALA A 44 -10.72 4.30 -20.76
N ALA A 45 -11.20 5.53 -20.63
CA ALA A 45 -10.74 6.41 -19.55
C ALA A 45 -11.08 5.82 -18.18
N PHE A 46 -10.12 5.90 -17.25
CA PHE A 46 -10.27 5.54 -15.83
C PHE A 46 -9.47 6.51 -14.97
N ASP A 47 -9.84 6.63 -13.71
CA ASP A 47 -9.13 7.42 -12.71
C ASP A 47 -8.88 6.65 -11.42
N LYS A 48 -9.33 5.39 -11.34
CA LYS A 48 -9.13 4.49 -10.20
C LYS A 48 -8.43 3.22 -10.65
N VAL A 49 -7.53 2.72 -9.80
CA VAL A 49 -6.79 1.47 -10.04
C VAL A 49 -6.90 0.58 -8.82
N GLU A 50 -7.37 -0.64 -9.02
CA GLU A 50 -7.41 -1.69 -7.99
C GLU A 50 -6.55 -2.89 -8.43
N ASN A 51 -5.57 -3.24 -7.61
CA ASN A 51 -4.65 -4.34 -7.88
C ASN A 51 -4.87 -5.51 -6.95
N HIS A 52 -4.99 -6.70 -7.52
CA HIS A 52 -5.16 -7.97 -6.82
C HIS A 52 -4.11 -9.01 -7.20
N VAL A 53 -3.12 -8.63 -8.01
CA VAL A 53 -2.08 -9.54 -8.50
C VAL A 53 -0.73 -9.28 -7.83
N VAL A 54 0.29 -10.03 -8.23
CA VAL A 54 1.67 -9.87 -7.78
C VAL A 54 2.51 -9.17 -8.85
N GLY A 55 3.57 -8.46 -8.45
CA GLY A 55 4.53 -7.84 -9.38
C GLY A 55 4.82 -6.38 -9.09
N ASN A 56 5.52 -5.74 -10.02
CA ASN A 56 5.88 -4.33 -9.95
C ASN A 56 4.88 -3.49 -10.74
N ILE A 57 4.27 -2.50 -10.11
CA ILE A 57 3.32 -1.59 -10.75
C ILE A 57 3.93 -0.21 -10.89
N GLN A 58 3.99 0.29 -12.11
CA GLN A 58 4.38 1.66 -12.40
C GLN A 58 3.18 2.45 -12.91
N LEU A 59 2.82 3.50 -12.19
CA LEU A 59 1.77 4.44 -12.58
C LEU A 59 2.40 5.63 -13.29
N VAL A 60 1.81 6.04 -14.40
CA VAL A 60 2.28 7.15 -15.24
C VAL A 60 1.11 8.05 -15.59
N GLN A 61 1.15 9.30 -15.13
CA GLN A 61 0.17 10.29 -15.59
C GLN A 61 0.51 10.71 -17.01
N SER A 62 -0.40 10.49 -17.95
CA SER A 62 -0.22 10.79 -19.38
C SER A 62 -1.58 11.04 -20.05
N ASN A 63 -1.57 11.52 -21.29
CA ASN A 63 -2.81 11.75 -22.05
C ASN A 63 -3.47 10.46 -22.60
N GLU A 64 -2.88 9.30 -22.34
CA GLU A 64 -3.37 8.01 -22.82
C GLU A 64 -3.91 7.17 -21.64
N SER A 65 -4.91 6.33 -21.93
CA SER A 65 -5.40 5.29 -21.03
C SER A 65 -5.03 3.92 -21.58
N ARG A 66 -4.04 3.25 -20.99
CA ARG A 66 -3.61 1.91 -21.41
C ARG A 66 -2.82 1.21 -20.31
N VAL A 67 -2.75 -0.10 -20.42
CA VAL A 67 -1.87 -0.94 -19.62
C VAL A 67 -0.82 -1.58 -20.53
N THR A 68 0.40 -1.68 -20.04
CA THR A 68 1.47 -2.48 -20.66
C THR A 68 1.94 -3.51 -19.63
N LEU A 69 1.79 -4.78 -19.95
CA LEU A 69 2.30 -5.88 -19.15
C LEU A 69 3.61 -6.37 -19.77
N SER A 70 4.67 -6.42 -18.99
CA SER A 70 5.94 -7.06 -19.31
C SER A 70 6.12 -8.25 -18.38
N ALA A 71 6.13 -9.45 -18.93
CA ALA A 71 6.21 -10.69 -18.15
C ALA A 71 6.74 -11.84 -19.03
N PRO A 72 7.13 -12.99 -18.43
CA PRO A 72 7.36 -14.23 -19.15
C PRO A 72 6.18 -14.55 -20.06
N GLU A 73 6.45 -15.06 -21.27
CA GLU A 73 5.42 -15.32 -22.27
C GLU A 73 4.29 -16.22 -21.73
N ASN A 74 4.64 -17.24 -20.96
CA ASN A 74 3.68 -18.15 -20.35
C ASN A 74 2.85 -17.54 -19.20
N TYR A 75 3.19 -16.32 -18.73
CA TYR A 75 2.42 -15.62 -17.69
C TYR A 75 1.36 -14.68 -18.27
N ILE A 76 1.54 -14.21 -19.51
CA ILE A 76 0.69 -13.17 -20.11
C ILE A 76 -0.81 -13.50 -20.01
N ASP A 77 -1.17 -14.75 -20.29
CA ASP A 77 -2.57 -15.19 -20.32
C ASP A 77 -3.23 -15.32 -18.94
N PHE A 78 -2.47 -15.24 -17.87
CA PHE A 78 -3.05 -15.27 -16.52
C PHE A 78 -3.69 -13.94 -16.13
N PHE A 79 -3.25 -12.83 -16.71
CA PHE A 79 -3.70 -11.49 -16.32
C PHE A 79 -5.00 -11.09 -17.02
N GLU A 80 -5.88 -10.43 -16.28
CA GLU A 80 -7.07 -9.75 -16.76
C GLU A 80 -7.04 -8.30 -16.31
N PHE A 81 -7.38 -7.41 -17.24
CA PHE A 81 -7.50 -5.97 -17.02
C PHE A 81 -8.92 -5.55 -17.38
N LYS A 82 -9.77 -5.34 -16.37
CA LYS A 82 -11.15 -4.87 -16.55
C LYS A 82 -11.26 -3.40 -16.20
N ASN A 83 -11.94 -2.64 -17.04
CA ASN A 83 -12.27 -1.26 -16.76
C ASN A 83 -13.79 -1.13 -16.68
N GLU A 84 -14.30 -0.95 -15.48
CA GLU A 84 -15.72 -0.81 -15.18
C GLU A 84 -15.91 0.45 -14.31
N ASP A 85 -16.84 1.32 -14.70
CA ASP A 85 -17.19 2.55 -13.98
C ASP A 85 -15.97 3.43 -13.61
N GLY A 86 -15.01 3.55 -14.54
CA GLY A 86 -13.79 4.33 -14.34
C GLY A 86 -12.77 3.70 -13.40
N THR A 87 -12.94 2.43 -13.05
CA THR A 87 -12.00 1.66 -12.22
C THR A 87 -11.32 0.60 -13.09
N LEU A 88 -9.99 0.68 -13.19
CA LEU A 88 -9.16 -0.38 -13.74
C LEU A 88 -8.91 -1.44 -12.67
N ASP A 89 -9.55 -2.58 -12.79
CA ASP A 89 -9.37 -3.76 -11.96
C ASP A 89 -8.34 -4.71 -12.59
N ILE A 90 -7.28 -5.04 -11.85
CA ILE A 90 -6.17 -5.89 -12.28
C ILE A 90 -6.21 -7.16 -11.45
N ARG A 91 -6.48 -8.29 -12.10
CA ARG A 91 -6.61 -9.59 -11.43
C ARG A 91 -6.08 -10.73 -12.28
N PHE A 92 -5.97 -11.89 -11.68
CA PHE A 92 -5.78 -13.13 -12.43
C PHE A 92 -7.12 -13.63 -12.97
N LYS A 93 -7.12 -14.23 -14.17
CA LYS A 93 -8.31 -14.86 -14.79
C LYS A 93 -8.80 -16.08 -14.03
N LYS A 94 -7.94 -16.68 -13.22
CA LYS A 94 -8.22 -17.88 -12.43
C LYS A 94 -7.72 -17.67 -11.01
N ASP A 95 -8.38 -18.30 -10.06
CA ASP A 95 -7.88 -18.42 -8.71
C ASP A 95 -6.65 -19.35 -8.67
N ASN A 96 -5.86 -19.24 -7.61
CA ASN A 96 -4.68 -20.09 -7.35
C ASN A 96 -3.55 -19.99 -8.40
N VAL A 97 -3.37 -18.81 -9.01
CA VAL A 97 -2.18 -18.52 -9.84
C VAL A 97 -1.01 -18.19 -8.92
N ASN A 98 0.04 -19.01 -8.97
CA ASN A 98 1.26 -18.84 -8.18
C ASN A 98 2.44 -18.65 -9.13
N ILE A 99 2.98 -17.42 -9.20
CA ILE A 99 4.05 -17.01 -10.11
C ILE A 99 5.11 -16.16 -9.40
N PHE A 100 6.28 -16.05 -9.97
CA PHE A 100 7.36 -15.18 -9.49
C PHE A 100 7.06 -13.71 -9.78
N ALA A 101 6.81 -12.92 -8.73
CA ALA A 101 6.44 -11.51 -8.81
C ALA A 101 7.51 -10.62 -9.48
N GLU A 102 8.79 -10.94 -9.29
CA GLU A 102 9.95 -10.19 -9.79
C GLU A 102 10.01 -10.12 -11.33
N ASN A 103 9.42 -11.11 -12.01
CA ASN A 103 9.36 -11.17 -13.47
C ASN A 103 8.18 -10.42 -14.08
N VAL A 104 7.34 -9.79 -13.25
CA VAL A 104 6.13 -9.10 -13.69
C VAL A 104 6.26 -7.60 -13.49
N THR A 105 6.08 -6.83 -14.56
CA THR A 105 5.98 -5.37 -14.49
C THR A 105 4.74 -4.90 -15.25
N ILE A 106 3.87 -4.16 -14.56
CA ILE A 106 2.64 -3.59 -15.11
C ILE A 106 2.80 -2.07 -15.14
N ILE A 107 2.80 -1.47 -16.32
CA ILE A 107 2.85 -0.03 -16.49
C ILE A 107 1.45 0.47 -16.87
N ILE A 108 0.90 1.35 -16.06
CA ILE A 108 -0.46 1.87 -16.18
C ILE A 108 -0.37 3.36 -16.51
N TYR A 109 -0.94 3.72 -17.64
CA TYR A 109 -1.02 5.10 -18.13
C TYR A 109 -2.44 5.62 -17.98
N THR A 110 -2.61 6.78 -17.36
CA THR A 110 -3.91 7.44 -17.21
C THR A 110 -3.78 8.96 -17.14
N PRO A 111 -4.71 9.73 -17.71
CA PRO A 111 -4.71 11.20 -17.60
C PRO A 111 -5.02 11.70 -16.20
N LYS A 112 -5.82 10.95 -15.44
CA LYS A 112 -6.27 11.29 -14.09
C LYS A 112 -6.10 10.09 -13.19
N LEU A 113 -5.74 10.36 -11.94
CA LEU A 113 -5.67 9.34 -10.90
C LEU A 113 -6.24 9.93 -9.62
N SER A 114 -7.33 9.36 -9.14
CA SER A 114 -8.02 9.72 -7.91
C SER A 114 -7.94 8.63 -6.83
N LYS A 115 -7.67 7.38 -7.23
CA LYS A 115 -7.54 6.26 -6.29
C LYS A 115 -6.57 5.20 -6.77
N VAL A 116 -5.75 4.69 -5.84
CA VAL A 116 -4.94 3.48 -6.04
C VAL A 116 -5.11 2.57 -4.83
N LYS A 117 -5.53 1.35 -5.08
CA LYS A 117 -5.67 0.31 -4.06
C LYS A 117 -4.81 -0.91 -4.42
N ASN A 118 -4.00 -1.35 -3.47
CA ASN A 118 -3.29 -2.62 -3.56
C ASN A 118 -3.87 -3.61 -2.55
N SER A 119 -4.40 -4.71 -3.05
CA SER A 119 -4.86 -5.87 -2.27
C SER A 119 -4.03 -7.12 -2.57
N GLY A 120 -3.14 -7.05 -3.57
CA GLY A 120 -2.22 -8.10 -3.96
C GLY A 120 -0.86 -8.02 -3.26
N ALA A 121 0.16 -8.63 -3.86
CA ALA A 121 1.54 -8.56 -3.39
C ALA A 121 2.40 -7.79 -4.41
N SER A 122 2.35 -6.45 -4.34
CA SER A 122 2.93 -5.58 -5.38
C SER A 122 3.58 -4.34 -4.80
N ASP A 123 4.72 -3.98 -5.39
CA ASP A 123 5.31 -2.65 -5.19
C ASP A 123 4.76 -1.67 -6.23
N VAL A 124 4.27 -0.53 -5.76
CA VAL A 124 3.64 0.52 -6.58
C VAL A 124 4.54 1.75 -6.61
N ARG A 125 4.86 2.22 -7.80
CA ARG A 125 5.67 3.43 -7.99
C ARG A 125 5.00 4.43 -8.90
N MET A 126 5.15 5.72 -8.55
CA MET A 126 4.75 6.84 -9.39
C MET A 126 5.71 8.02 -9.21
N ASP A 127 6.26 8.54 -10.30
CA ASP A 127 7.28 9.59 -10.24
C ASP A 127 6.69 11.00 -10.15
N SER A 128 5.46 11.21 -10.62
CA SER A 128 4.78 12.51 -10.57
C SER A 128 3.27 12.35 -10.67
N LEU A 129 2.53 13.09 -9.84
CA LEU A 129 1.07 13.17 -9.86
C LEU A 129 0.59 14.59 -9.62
N LYS A 130 -0.26 15.09 -10.50
CA LYS A 130 -1.04 16.29 -10.29
C LYS A 130 -2.52 15.96 -10.34
N THR A 131 -3.21 16.15 -9.23
CA THR A 131 -4.65 15.84 -9.09
C THR A 131 -5.27 16.78 -8.06
N ASP A 132 -6.59 16.82 -7.98
CA ASP A 132 -7.28 17.50 -6.87
C ASP A 132 -7.19 16.65 -5.60
N GLU A 133 -7.59 15.38 -5.70
CA GLU A 133 -7.58 14.44 -4.58
C GLU A 133 -6.97 13.10 -5.01
N ILE A 134 -6.29 12.45 -4.09
CA ILE A 134 -5.78 11.08 -4.26
C ILE A 134 -6.01 10.25 -3.01
N GLU A 135 -6.63 9.09 -3.18
CA GLU A 135 -6.77 8.05 -2.18
C GLU A 135 -5.78 6.91 -2.46
N ILE A 136 -4.95 6.58 -1.48
CA ILE A 136 -3.94 5.52 -1.58
C ILE A 136 -4.24 4.48 -0.50
N GLN A 137 -4.55 3.25 -0.91
CA GLN A 137 -4.87 2.16 0.00
C GLN A 137 -3.91 0.98 -0.19
N ASN A 138 -3.25 0.56 0.87
CA ASN A 138 -2.51 -0.70 0.91
C ASN A 138 -3.15 -1.65 1.93
N SER A 139 -3.89 -2.63 1.44
CA SER A 139 -4.46 -3.73 2.23
C SER A 139 -3.77 -5.07 1.98
N GLY A 140 -2.91 -5.14 0.97
CA GLY A 140 -2.08 -6.29 0.62
C GLY A 140 -0.68 -6.22 1.21
N VAL A 141 0.26 -6.80 0.51
CA VAL A 141 1.69 -6.78 0.84
C VAL A 141 2.44 -5.97 -0.21
N GLY A 142 3.41 -5.15 0.22
CA GLY A 142 4.26 -4.36 -0.68
C GLY A 142 4.32 -2.89 -0.32
N SER A 143 5.08 -2.15 -1.12
CA SER A 143 5.41 -0.75 -0.85
C SER A 143 4.81 0.19 -1.88
N PHE A 144 4.45 1.40 -1.45
CA PHE A 144 4.16 2.52 -2.34
C PHE A 144 5.29 3.53 -2.29
N ASN A 145 5.72 4.00 -3.45
CA ASN A 145 6.67 5.10 -3.57
C ASN A 145 6.14 6.10 -4.60
N MET A 146 5.53 7.18 -4.10
CA MET A 146 4.95 8.22 -4.93
C MET A 146 5.69 9.54 -4.72
N ALA A 147 6.26 10.06 -5.79
CA ALA A 147 7.04 11.29 -5.76
C ALA A 147 6.32 12.42 -6.49
N ASN A 148 6.75 13.66 -6.21
CA ASN A 148 6.27 14.89 -6.85
C ASN A 148 4.72 15.01 -6.88
N ILE A 149 4.07 14.61 -5.79
CA ILE A 149 2.62 14.79 -5.63
C ILE A 149 2.31 16.27 -5.51
N ARG A 150 1.30 16.71 -6.25
CA ARG A 150 0.66 18.02 -6.10
C ARG A 150 -0.84 17.82 -6.07
N ALA A 151 -1.41 17.91 -4.89
CA ALA A 151 -2.82 17.68 -4.64
C ALA A 151 -3.40 18.69 -3.66
N ARG A 152 -4.71 18.89 -3.67
CA ARG A 152 -5.41 19.55 -2.59
C ARG A 152 -5.51 18.59 -1.39
N LYS A 153 -5.95 17.36 -1.61
CA LYS A 153 -6.11 16.36 -0.55
C LYS A 153 -5.40 15.04 -0.89
N VAL A 154 -4.70 14.48 0.12
CA VAL A 154 -4.07 13.15 0.06
C VAL A 154 -4.61 12.31 1.21
N ASP A 155 -5.29 11.21 0.90
CA ASP A 155 -5.80 10.24 1.86
C ASP A 155 -5.04 8.92 1.73
N VAL A 156 -4.50 8.42 2.85
CA VAL A 156 -3.64 7.24 2.86
C VAL A 156 -4.07 6.26 3.93
N THR A 157 -4.39 5.05 3.50
CA THR A 157 -4.71 3.94 4.40
C THR A 157 -3.72 2.80 4.23
N CYS A 158 -3.02 2.43 5.30
CA CYS A 158 -2.16 1.26 5.40
C CYS A 158 -2.75 0.26 6.40
N SER A 159 -3.47 -0.73 5.90
CA SER A 159 -4.06 -1.82 6.71
C SER A 159 -3.38 -3.17 6.46
N GLY A 160 -2.57 -3.28 5.42
CA GLY A 160 -1.77 -4.46 5.06
C GLY A 160 -0.38 -4.46 5.70
N VAL A 161 0.56 -5.07 4.99
CA VAL A 161 1.98 -5.16 5.38
C VAL A 161 2.85 -4.41 4.38
N GLY A 162 3.65 -3.46 4.85
CA GLY A 162 4.58 -2.72 3.99
C GLY A 162 4.71 -1.25 4.32
N SER A 163 5.28 -0.48 3.41
CA SER A 163 5.54 0.94 3.62
C SER A 163 4.96 1.81 2.50
N ILE A 164 4.50 3.00 2.87
CA ILE A 164 4.03 4.01 1.93
C ILE A 164 4.93 5.23 2.07
N THR A 165 5.67 5.57 1.02
CA THR A 165 6.54 6.74 0.98
C THR A 165 5.97 7.78 0.01
N LEU A 166 5.76 8.99 0.52
CA LEU A 166 5.16 10.09 -0.23
C LEU A 166 6.03 11.34 -0.20
N ARG A 167 6.14 11.99 -1.34
CA ARG A 167 6.89 13.26 -1.49
C ARG A 167 6.11 14.24 -2.35
N GLY A 168 6.14 15.52 -1.98
CA GLY A 168 5.47 16.56 -2.76
C GLY A 168 4.82 17.62 -1.91
N GLN A 169 3.62 18.06 -2.29
CA GLN A 169 2.86 19.11 -1.62
C GLN A 169 1.36 18.78 -1.62
N ALA A 170 0.70 19.09 -0.50
CA ALA A 170 -0.76 19.00 -0.35
C ALA A 170 -1.28 20.14 0.54
N ASP A 171 -2.56 20.48 0.44
CA ASP A 171 -3.18 21.34 1.44
C ASP A 171 -3.57 20.48 2.65
N GLU A 172 -4.21 19.36 2.44
CA GLU A 172 -4.70 18.45 3.46
C GLU A 172 -4.10 17.04 3.26
N ALA A 173 -3.72 16.38 4.37
CA ALA A 173 -3.30 14.98 4.34
C ALA A 173 -3.93 14.20 5.49
N GLU A 174 -4.54 13.05 5.18
CA GLU A 174 -5.10 12.11 6.15
C GLU A 174 -4.29 10.81 6.10
N TYR A 175 -3.86 10.32 7.26
CA TYR A 175 -3.07 9.10 7.38
C TYR A 175 -3.72 8.12 8.35
N SER A 176 -4.01 6.91 7.89
CA SER A 176 -4.53 5.82 8.71
C SER A 176 -3.61 4.61 8.63
N CYS A 177 -3.01 4.21 9.75
CA CYS A 177 -2.15 3.04 9.85
C CYS A 177 -2.72 2.07 10.87
N SER A 178 -3.35 0.99 10.39
CA SER A 178 -3.94 -0.07 11.21
C SER A 178 -3.28 -1.44 11.03
N GLY A 179 -2.45 -1.60 9.99
CA GLY A 179 -1.71 -2.82 9.67
C GLY A 179 -0.35 -2.92 10.37
N VAL A 180 0.56 -3.67 9.73
CA VAL A 180 1.97 -3.78 10.12
C VAL A 180 2.82 -3.05 9.09
N GLY A 181 3.20 -1.80 9.39
CA GLY A 181 3.94 -1.01 8.41
C GLY A 181 4.06 0.46 8.79
N SER A 182 4.52 1.26 7.84
CA SER A 182 4.76 2.67 8.07
C SER A 182 4.32 3.55 6.91
N ILE A 183 3.90 4.77 7.24
CA ILE A 183 3.67 5.85 6.28
C ILE A 183 4.78 6.89 6.48
N ASN A 184 5.66 7.03 5.49
CA ASN A 184 6.73 8.04 5.49
C ASN A 184 6.35 9.18 4.54
N ALA A 185 5.73 10.20 5.09
CA ALA A 185 5.27 11.40 4.40
C ALA A 185 5.96 12.68 4.89
N LYS A 186 7.15 12.59 5.53
CA LYS A 186 7.91 13.76 5.99
C LYS A 186 8.33 14.71 4.87
N GLU A 187 8.41 14.18 3.64
CA GLU A 187 8.72 14.97 2.45
C GLU A 187 7.46 15.36 1.63
N LEU A 188 6.26 14.99 2.08
CA LEU A 188 5.00 15.54 1.59
C LEU A 188 4.64 16.75 2.46
N LYS A 189 4.84 17.97 1.93
CA LYS A 189 4.59 19.21 2.66
C LYS A 189 3.11 19.51 2.64
N ALA A 190 2.42 19.18 3.75
CA ALA A 190 1.01 19.48 3.94
C ALA A 190 0.81 20.69 4.87
N ARG A 191 -0.31 21.39 4.70
CA ARG A 191 -0.71 22.46 5.63
C ARG A 191 -1.39 21.87 6.85
N GLU A 192 -2.36 21.01 6.63
CA GLU A 192 -3.11 20.33 7.69
C GLU A 192 -2.95 18.81 7.60
N VAL A 193 -2.76 18.16 8.75
CA VAL A 193 -2.59 16.70 8.84
C VAL A 193 -3.51 16.13 9.91
N ASP A 194 -4.23 15.04 9.58
CA ASP A 194 -4.91 14.14 10.54
C ASP A 194 -4.25 12.76 10.45
N ALA A 195 -3.69 12.24 11.54
CA ALA A 195 -3.00 10.96 11.58
C ALA A 195 -3.56 10.03 12.66
N SER A 196 -3.96 8.83 12.28
CA SER A 196 -4.49 7.79 13.17
C SER A 196 -3.67 6.52 13.07
N ILE A 197 -3.08 6.08 14.18
CA ILE A 197 -2.25 4.89 14.27
C ILE A 197 -2.86 3.94 15.30
N THR A 198 -3.36 2.79 14.84
CA THR A 198 -3.94 1.73 15.67
C THR A 198 -3.23 0.40 15.53
N GLY A 199 -2.39 0.25 14.51
CA GLY A 199 -1.60 -0.96 14.20
C GLY A 199 -0.23 -1.02 14.86
N VAL A 200 0.67 -1.77 14.23
CA VAL A 200 2.09 -1.89 14.61
C VAL A 200 2.94 -1.17 13.56
N GLY A 201 3.49 -0.02 13.93
CA GLY A 201 4.29 0.80 13.00
C GLY A 201 4.12 2.28 13.28
N GLY A 202 4.26 3.13 12.25
CA GLY A 202 4.25 4.56 12.49
C GLY A 202 3.90 5.41 11.29
N VAL A 203 3.71 6.69 11.58
CA VAL A 203 3.54 7.74 10.59
C VAL A 203 4.60 8.82 10.84
N ASP A 204 5.43 9.09 9.83
CA ASP A 204 6.31 10.25 9.80
C ASP A 204 5.71 11.26 8.81
N CYS A 205 5.35 12.47 9.28
CA CYS A 205 4.66 13.46 8.45
C CYS A 205 5.20 14.88 8.61
N PHE A 206 4.67 15.80 7.81
CA PHE A 206 4.97 17.23 7.90
C PHE A 206 3.66 18.02 7.84
N ALA A 207 3.45 18.89 8.84
CA ALA A 207 2.32 19.81 8.89
C ALA A 207 2.82 21.21 9.17
N SER A 208 2.34 22.23 8.43
CA SER A 208 2.78 23.62 8.65
C SER A 208 1.79 24.47 9.47
N GLU A 209 0.52 24.11 9.53
CA GLU A 209 -0.50 24.90 10.20
C GLU A 209 -1.23 24.14 11.31
N PHE A 210 -1.67 22.91 11.03
CA PHE A 210 -2.42 22.10 11.98
C PHE A 210 -2.03 20.63 11.92
N ILE A 211 -1.86 20.02 13.08
CA ILE A 211 -1.74 18.56 13.19
C ILE A 211 -2.72 18.01 14.22
N LYS A 212 -3.48 17.00 13.81
CA LYS A 212 -4.23 16.13 14.68
C LYS A 212 -3.63 14.74 14.64
N GLY A 213 -3.30 14.17 15.81
CA GLY A 213 -2.63 12.90 15.93
C GLY A 213 -3.25 12.02 16.99
N ARG A 214 -3.60 10.79 16.63
CA ARG A 214 -4.08 9.78 17.59
C ARG A 214 -3.30 8.49 17.44
N VAL A 215 -2.61 8.07 18.51
CA VAL A 215 -1.83 6.84 18.55
C VAL A 215 -2.36 5.93 19.65
N THR A 216 -2.99 4.83 19.28
CA THR A 216 -3.52 3.82 20.23
C THR A 216 -2.86 2.44 20.05
N GLY A 217 -2.10 2.25 18.96
CA GLY A 217 -1.34 1.04 18.63
C GLY A 217 0.05 1.01 19.26
N VAL A 218 0.86 0.07 18.76
CA VAL A 218 2.29 -0.06 19.12
C VAL A 218 3.12 0.61 18.04
N GLY A 219 3.58 1.83 18.33
CA GLY A 219 4.34 2.60 17.35
C GLY A 219 4.27 4.09 17.64
N GLY A 220 4.41 4.92 16.61
CA GLY A 220 4.51 6.35 16.84
C GLY A 220 4.11 7.25 15.68
N LEU A 221 3.82 8.48 16.05
CA LEU A 221 3.68 9.60 15.13
C LEU A 221 4.88 10.53 15.30
N LYS A 222 5.61 10.77 14.21
CA LYS A 222 6.63 11.82 14.17
C LYS A 222 6.21 12.90 13.18
N TYR A 223 6.28 14.14 13.60
CA TYR A 223 5.85 15.24 12.75
C TYR A 223 6.88 16.36 12.72
N GLY A 224 7.04 16.97 11.56
CA GLY A 224 7.82 18.19 11.36
C GLY A 224 6.94 19.35 10.90
N GLY A 225 7.55 20.54 10.67
CA GLY A 225 6.88 21.71 10.11
C GLY A 225 6.43 22.76 11.13
N HIS A 226 6.58 22.48 12.43
CA HIS A 226 6.24 23.37 13.55
C HIS A 226 4.82 23.97 13.47
N PRO A 227 3.76 23.13 13.35
CA PRO A 227 2.39 23.63 13.24
C PRO A 227 1.97 24.43 14.47
N GLU A 228 1.28 25.55 14.24
CA GLU A 228 0.78 26.42 15.32
C GLU A 228 -0.30 25.75 16.17
N ARG A 229 -1.14 24.91 15.54
CA ARG A 229 -2.25 24.22 16.21
C ARG A 229 -1.97 22.71 16.26
N LYS A 230 -2.09 22.13 17.47
CA LYS A 230 -1.81 20.71 17.72
C LYS A 230 -2.93 20.10 18.56
N ASP A 231 -3.48 18.97 18.10
CA ASP A 231 -4.43 18.12 18.84
C ASP A 231 -3.88 16.69 18.87
N LEU A 232 -3.13 16.35 19.92
CA LEU A 232 -2.29 15.16 19.96
C LEU A 232 -2.65 14.28 21.15
N HIS A 233 -3.02 13.03 20.86
CA HIS A 233 -3.40 12.04 21.86
C HIS A 233 -2.69 10.69 21.60
N HIS A 234 -2.09 10.10 22.64
CA HIS A 234 -1.51 8.78 22.56
C HIS A 234 -1.80 7.93 23.81
N SER A 235 -1.84 6.60 23.62
CA SER A 235 -1.90 5.63 24.71
C SER A 235 -0.51 5.39 25.33
N MET A 236 -0.46 4.60 26.39
CA MET A 236 0.81 4.25 27.08
C MET A 236 1.81 3.47 26.19
N THR A 237 1.34 2.77 25.13
CA THR A 237 2.17 1.97 24.23
C THR A 237 2.58 2.71 22.95
N GLY A 238 1.99 3.87 22.70
CA GLY A 238 2.30 4.70 21.56
C GLY A 238 3.05 5.98 21.93
N GLY A 239 3.76 6.58 20.99
CA GLY A 239 4.49 7.82 21.19
C GLY A 239 4.19 8.85 20.12
N ILE A 240 4.27 10.14 20.49
CA ILE A 240 4.21 11.26 19.55
C ILE A 240 5.42 12.15 19.81
N SER A 241 6.17 12.48 18.77
CA SER A 241 7.35 13.35 18.86
C SER A 241 7.47 14.27 17.66
N GLU A 242 8.10 15.41 17.86
CA GLU A 242 8.51 16.34 16.79
C GLU A 242 9.84 15.89 16.18
N LEU A 243 10.04 16.04 14.85
CA LEU A 243 11.25 15.69 14.10
C LEU A 243 12.32 16.76 14.22
#